data_76a4440f40d9d387a0703befe6708901
#
_entry.id   76a4440f40d9d387a0703befe6708901
#
_cell.length_a   1.000
_cell.length_b   1.000
_cell.length_c   1.000
_cell.angle_alpha   90.00
_cell.angle_beta   90.00
_cell.angle_gamma   90.00
#
_symmetry.space_group_name_H-M   'P 1'
#
loop_
_entity.id
_entity.type
_entity.pdbx_description
1 polymer ?
#
loop_
_entity_poly.entity_id
_entity_poly.type
_entity_poly.pdbx_seq_one_letter_code
_entity_poly.pdbx_strand_id
1 'polypeptide(L)'
;MRRSKSQAVYKFLPGVWVSERDDKGRAVTAHISNWNYSKMENIYHSFIENEIKRLVRLFGEKGGDISSFCVEDNVTAFTIVEPACIENVPDILGEMSPLVFYCSSCGKTFSKRSTKEMDDGAWYCTQCKKYSVKQLQMIYACECGHAEPIKIPYKKDKEMLYRPNKTAFKMFYQEGKNEVAADFGISCPRCQSRLNPDNAESSRNYKPFTLSIINLIDRKTGDFFEKGIDAQKTIISRWFGHITDQEYMELLSNVELAFSDAVKADSQRKEAENQANTLIAMGIVKQEDFEKTVQGILGSKSNVISVEKYAVACDDIFALKRAENPEEYLRWINYYSFKLMQYNTVKYASKIVTLQESIDRQLEMEFIDSASEIIDMQNLLGIKNMQVSCDMEIITCTYGYTRRVSDPMNRTNRNIRLKLNAYDKAKNGNTNLVYGAKLETEGILFEIDQVKIVEWLLENEIIKAESMPDLEDEISVKKWFAEHVKGHSISMFGDVGGDVVTSYVYGLLHSMSHSFIKTIGELSGLSSNSLTEILFLETASIFIYAQSSQGLPLGALSGMVETNYGKFLKQTYVDNKNCIFDPICSDRQDTSCSACIVIPEVSCGYFNSTLGRKYLYTIETEENKLKGFWDK
;
A
#
# COMPACT_ATOMS: atom_id res chain seq x y z
N MET A 1 -4.08 27.10 2.45
CA MET A 1 -5.11 26.33 3.18
C MET A 1 -4.43 25.54 4.29
N ARG A 2 -5.06 25.39 5.47
CA ARG A 2 -4.63 24.43 6.50
C ARG A 2 -5.54 23.21 6.47
N ARG A 3 -4.96 22.03 6.58
CA ARG A 3 -5.66 20.74 6.62
C ARG A 3 -4.94 19.80 7.61
N SER A 4 -5.63 18.79 8.13
CA SER A 4 -4.96 17.74 8.87
C SER A 4 -3.96 16.99 7.98
N LYS A 5 -2.92 16.41 8.59
CA LYS A 5 -1.89 15.65 7.84
C LYS A 5 -2.53 14.55 6.97
N SER A 6 -3.50 13.81 7.51
CA SER A 6 -4.22 12.78 6.77
C SER A 6 -5.03 13.36 5.59
N GLN A 7 -5.78 14.44 5.80
CA GLN A 7 -6.51 15.08 4.69
C GLN A 7 -5.56 15.57 3.59
N ALA A 8 -4.39 16.11 3.95
CA ALA A 8 -3.41 16.58 2.99
C ALA A 8 -2.96 15.44 2.06
N VAL A 9 -2.56 14.29 2.62
CA VAL A 9 -2.03 13.13 1.87
C VAL A 9 -3.07 12.46 0.97
N TYR A 10 -4.35 12.47 1.36
CA TYR A 10 -5.38 11.79 0.56
C TYR A 10 -6.09 12.70 -0.45
N LYS A 11 -6.23 13.99 -0.16
CA LYS A 11 -7.10 14.87 -0.96
C LYS A 11 -6.44 16.12 -1.54
N PHE A 12 -5.38 16.62 -0.91
CA PHE A 12 -4.82 17.92 -1.26
C PHE A 12 -3.40 17.83 -1.84
N LEU A 13 -3.19 16.85 -2.71
CA LEU A 13 -1.90 16.60 -3.35
C LEU A 13 -1.67 17.54 -4.54
N PRO A 14 -0.41 17.86 -4.88
CA PRO A 14 -0.11 18.65 -6.07
C PRO A 14 -0.67 18.02 -7.35
N GLY A 15 -1.27 18.87 -8.18
CA GLY A 15 -1.87 18.45 -9.46
C GLY A 15 -3.35 18.06 -9.38
N VAL A 16 -3.99 18.08 -8.19
CA VAL A 16 -5.42 17.83 -8.00
C VAL A 16 -6.23 19.13 -8.05
N TRP A 17 -7.48 19.02 -8.48
CA TRP A 17 -8.49 20.08 -8.34
C TRP A 17 -9.44 19.71 -7.21
N VAL A 18 -9.68 20.66 -6.30
CA VAL A 18 -10.50 20.45 -5.09
C VAL A 18 -11.52 21.56 -4.92
N SER A 19 -12.65 21.23 -4.30
CA SER A 19 -13.65 22.24 -3.90
C SER A 19 -13.20 22.97 -2.64
N GLU A 20 -13.26 24.28 -2.70
CA GLU A 20 -12.89 25.17 -1.62
C GLU A 20 -13.89 26.31 -1.48
N ARG A 21 -13.73 27.11 -0.44
CA ARG A 21 -14.43 28.38 -0.28
C ARG A 21 -13.46 29.52 -0.41
N ASP A 22 -13.85 30.54 -1.18
CA ASP A 22 -13.10 31.79 -1.21
C ASP A 22 -13.28 32.58 0.11
N ASP A 23 -12.58 33.72 0.23
CA ASP A 23 -12.61 34.58 1.43
C ASP A 23 -14.02 35.11 1.77
N LYS A 24 -14.97 35.04 0.82
CA LYS A 24 -16.38 35.43 0.99
C LYS A 24 -17.32 34.22 1.15
N GLY A 25 -16.79 33.04 1.30
CA GLY A 25 -17.56 31.79 1.53
C GLY A 25 -18.21 31.21 0.27
N ARG A 26 -17.89 31.69 -0.95
CA ARG A 26 -18.41 31.14 -2.20
C ARG A 26 -17.67 29.87 -2.56
N ALA A 27 -18.42 28.87 -3.03
CA ALA A 27 -17.84 27.62 -3.51
C ALA A 27 -17.03 27.85 -4.80
N VAL A 28 -15.76 27.50 -4.77
CA VAL A 28 -14.82 27.59 -5.89
C VAL A 28 -14.00 26.33 -6.00
N THR A 29 -13.52 26.03 -7.20
CA THR A 29 -12.54 24.96 -7.41
C THR A 29 -11.15 25.57 -7.48
N ALA A 30 -10.22 24.97 -6.76
CA ALA A 30 -8.81 25.35 -6.73
C ALA A 30 -7.93 24.18 -7.23
N HIS A 31 -6.89 24.51 -7.97
CA HIS A 31 -5.82 23.59 -8.35
C HIS A 31 -4.71 23.66 -7.32
N ILE A 32 -4.36 22.52 -6.73
CA ILE A 32 -3.28 22.44 -5.75
C ILE A 32 -1.95 22.42 -6.51
N SER A 33 -1.09 23.37 -6.22
CA SER A 33 0.21 23.52 -6.86
C SER A 33 1.33 22.83 -6.07
N ASN A 34 1.37 22.98 -4.74
CA ASN A 34 2.41 22.43 -3.89
C ASN A 34 2.00 22.47 -2.41
N TRP A 35 2.87 21.87 -1.54
CA TRP A 35 2.82 22.07 -0.10
C TRP A 35 3.96 22.97 0.38
N ASN A 36 3.72 23.71 1.46
CA ASN A 36 4.80 24.14 2.34
C ASN A 36 5.17 22.93 3.21
N TYR A 37 6.32 22.37 2.95
CA TYR A 37 6.71 21.09 3.51
C TYR A 37 8.04 21.15 4.25
N SER A 38 8.22 20.25 5.19
CA SER A 38 9.49 19.86 5.80
C SER A 38 9.84 18.42 5.40
N LYS A 39 11.12 18.06 5.49
CA LYS A 39 11.53 16.67 5.35
C LYS A 39 10.95 15.88 6.54
N MET A 40 10.38 14.71 6.25
CA MET A 40 9.89 13.85 7.31
C MET A 40 11.06 13.23 8.07
N GLU A 41 11.07 13.41 9.39
CA GLU A 41 12.11 12.90 10.29
C GLU A 41 11.63 11.65 11.04
N ASN A 42 12.56 10.93 11.66
CA ASN A 42 12.29 9.70 12.41
C ASN A 42 11.56 8.61 11.60
N ILE A 43 12.03 8.41 10.39
CA ILE A 43 11.59 7.34 9.49
C ILE A 43 12.81 6.67 8.87
N TYR A 44 12.66 5.42 8.45
CA TYR A 44 13.68 4.71 7.65
C TYR A 44 13.40 4.92 6.17
N HIS A 45 14.12 5.87 5.56
CA HIS A 45 13.93 6.26 4.16
C HIS A 45 14.14 5.09 3.20
N SER A 46 15.12 4.23 3.45
CA SER A 46 15.45 3.09 2.60
C SER A 46 14.28 2.12 2.42
N PHE A 47 13.49 1.88 3.46
CA PHE A 47 12.31 1.01 3.37
C PHE A 47 11.26 1.55 2.42
N ILE A 48 10.91 2.83 2.61
CA ILE A 48 9.90 3.50 1.80
C ILE A 48 10.38 3.61 0.36
N GLU A 49 11.64 3.99 0.17
CA GLU A 49 12.27 4.13 -1.13
C GLU A 49 12.31 2.80 -1.91
N ASN A 50 12.72 1.71 -1.27
CA ASN A 50 12.79 0.39 -1.89
C ASN A 50 11.40 -0.11 -2.31
N GLU A 51 10.39 0.08 -1.48
CA GLU A 51 9.03 -0.32 -1.81
C GLU A 51 8.44 0.52 -2.93
N ILE A 52 8.66 1.84 -2.94
CA ILE A 52 8.26 2.70 -4.07
C ILE A 52 8.95 2.25 -5.35
N LYS A 53 10.26 1.99 -5.32
CA LYS A 53 11.02 1.50 -6.49
C LYS A 53 10.45 0.19 -7.02
N ARG A 54 10.09 -0.74 -6.13
CA ARG A 54 9.44 -2.01 -6.48
C ARG A 54 8.10 -1.77 -7.19
N LEU A 55 7.22 -0.95 -6.62
CA LEU A 55 5.90 -0.67 -7.17
C LEU A 55 5.97 0.08 -8.51
N VAL A 56 6.87 1.05 -8.64
CA VAL A 56 7.10 1.77 -9.91
C VAL A 56 7.58 0.82 -11.00
N ARG A 57 8.51 -0.09 -10.68
CA ARG A 57 8.98 -1.10 -11.64
C ARG A 57 7.86 -2.01 -12.10
N LEU A 58 7.06 -2.56 -11.17
CA LEU A 58 5.92 -3.42 -11.49
C LEU A 58 4.87 -2.70 -12.37
N PHE A 59 4.67 -1.39 -12.16
CA PHE A 59 3.82 -0.59 -13.04
C PHE A 59 4.39 -0.50 -14.47
N GLY A 60 5.71 -0.33 -14.59
CA GLY A 60 6.41 -0.33 -15.89
C GLY A 60 6.35 -1.68 -16.61
N GLU A 61 6.53 -2.77 -15.88
CA GLU A 61 6.44 -4.15 -16.41
C GLU A 61 5.05 -4.47 -16.97
N LYS A 62 4.00 -3.86 -16.43
CA LYS A 62 2.64 -3.89 -17.00
C LYS A 62 2.42 -2.99 -18.22
N GLY A 63 3.47 -2.38 -18.75
CA GLY A 63 3.41 -1.52 -19.93
C GLY A 63 3.01 -0.07 -19.65
N GLY A 64 3.05 0.36 -18.40
CA GLY A 64 2.91 1.76 -18.00
C GLY A 64 4.13 2.61 -18.39
N ASP A 65 3.95 3.93 -18.48
CA ASP A 65 5.03 4.89 -18.65
C ASP A 65 5.51 5.40 -17.28
N ILE A 66 6.74 5.05 -16.92
CA ILE A 66 7.41 5.45 -15.67
C ILE A 66 8.53 6.48 -15.89
N SER A 67 8.60 7.10 -17.07
CA SER A 67 9.68 8.02 -17.47
C SER A 67 9.88 9.19 -16.50
N SER A 68 8.85 9.60 -15.76
CA SER A 68 8.95 10.67 -14.75
C SER A 68 9.70 10.25 -13.47
N PHE A 69 9.92 8.95 -13.28
CA PHE A 69 10.64 8.39 -12.14
C PHE A 69 12.07 7.99 -12.48
N CYS A 70 12.44 7.94 -13.74
CA CYS A 70 13.72 7.40 -14.18
C CYS A 70 14.68 8.49 -14.66
N VAL A 71 15.96 8.29 -14.37
CA VAL A 71 17.08 8.98 -15.00
C VAL A 71 18.03 7.90 -15.48
N GLU A 72 18.36 7.89 -16.79
CA GLU A 72 19.24 6.88 -17.41
C GLU A 72 18.84 5.43 -17.05
N ASP A 73 17.54 5.12 -17.21
CA ASP A 73 16.91 3.81 -16.91
C ASP A 73 16.89 3.37 -15.43
N ASN A 74 17.43 4.18 -14.52
CA ASN A 74 17.36 3.93 -13.10
C ASN A 74 16.26 4.75 -12.43
N VAL A 75 15.50 4.13 -11.53
CA VAL A 75 14.52 4.86 -10.71
C VAL A 75 15.26 5.80 -9.77
N THR A 76 14.91 7.09 -9.81
CA THR A 76 15.54 8.13 -8.98
C THR A 76 15.30 7.90 -7.49
N ALA A 77 16.17 8.47 -6.66
CA ALA A 77 15.93 8.54 -5.22
C ALA A 77 14.76 9.48 -4.88
N PHE A 78 14.22 9.35 -3.68
CA PHE A 78 13.06 10.09 -3.21
C PHE A 78 13.39 10.96 -1.99
N THR A 79 12.65 12.06 -1.85
CA THR A 79 12.62 12.87 -0.63
C THR A 79 11.21 12.83 -0.06
N ILE A 80 11.06 12.23 1.12
CA ILE A 80 9.78 12.10 1.79
C ILE A 80 9.53 13.35 2.62
N VAL A 81 8.38 13.97 2.42
CA VAL A 81 8.02 15.26 3.01
C VAL A 81 6.64 15.22 3.66
N GLU A 82 6.46 16.05 4.68
CA GLU A 82 5.19 16.25 5.35
C GLU A 82 4.83 17.75 5.41
N PRO A 83 3.56 18.13 5.66
CA PRO A 83 3.18 19.53 5.87
C PRO A 83 4.04 20.18 6.95
N ALA A 84 4.57 21.36 6.67
CA ALA A 84 5.53 22.03 7.56
C ALA A 84 4.92 22.50 8.90
N CYS A 85 3.59 22.67 8.95
CA CYS A 85 2.84 23.08 10.14
C CYS A 85 3.37 24.37 10.80
N ILE A 86 3.86 25.32 9.97
CA ILE A 86 4.39 26.59 10.47
C ILE A 86 3.22 27.51 10.84
N GLU A 87 3.33 28.17 11.99
CA GLU A 87 2.30 29.10 12.46
C GLU A 87 2.09 30.25 11.44
N ASN A 88 0.83 30.56 11.15
CA ASN A 88 0.39 31.61 10.22
C ASN A 88 0.83 31.42 8.75
N VAL A 89 1.38 30.27 8.38
CA VAL A 89 1.69 29.90 6.98
C VAL A 89 0.75 28.80 6.52
N PRO A 90 0.13 28.91 5.33
CA PRO A 90 -0.72 27.83 4.81
C PRO A 90 0.14 26.62 4.42
N ASP A 91 -0.25 25.43 4.88
CA ASP A 91 0.49 24.19 4.54
C ASP A 91 0.29 23.78 3.08
N ILE A 92 -0.85 24.12 2.49
CA ILE A 92 -1.23 23.74 1.12
C ILE A 92 -1.40 24.98 0.28
N LEU A 93 -0.70 25.01 -0.85
CA LEU A 93 -0.73 26.07 -1.83
C LEU A 93 -1.61 25.66 -3.00
N GLY A 94 -2.51 26.53 -3.39
CA GLY A 94 -3.39 26.32 -4.52
C GLY A 94 -3.99 27.63 -5.02
N GLU A 95 -4.37 27.63 -6.29
CA GLU A 95 -4.95 28.79 -6.95
C GLU A 95 -6.32 28.43 -7.54
N MET A 96 -7.23 29.41 -7.59
CA MET A 96 -8.52 29.22 -8.25
C MET A 96 -8.31 28.81 -9.71
N SER A 97 -8.87 27.68 -10.08
CA SER A 97 -8.77 27.09 -11.42
C SER A 97 -9.94 26.09 -11.61
N PRO A 98 -10.58 26.09 -12.80
CA PRO A 98 -10.40 26.93 -13.99
C PRO A 98 -10.83 28.39 -13.79
N LEU A 99 -10.22 29.32 -14.51
CA LEU A 99 -10.64 30.72 -14.55
C LEU A 99 -11.66 30.97 -15.68
N VAL A 100 -12.60 30.09 -15.84
CA VAL A 100 -13.71 30.12 -16.79
C VAL A 100 -15.02 30.19 -16.03
N PHE A 101 -15.89 31.12 -16.43
CA PHE A 101 -17.11 31.44 -15.70
C PHE A 101 -18.31 31.48 -16.64
N TYR A 102 -19.50 31.32 -16.08
CA TYR A 102 -20.76 31.49 -16.78
C TYR A 102 -21.80 32.18 -15.90
N CYS A 103 -22.70 32.89 -16.51
CA CYS A 103 -23.86 33.43 -15.82
C CYS A 103 -24.97 32.37 -15.72
N SER A 104 -25.41 32.03 -14.52
CA SER A 104 -26.49 31.06 -14.33
C SER A 104 -27.85 31.51 -14.85
N SER A 105 -28.04 32.82 -15.10
CA SER A 105 -29.28 33.40 -15.62
C SER A 105 -29.33 33.43 -17.16
N CYS A 106 -28.30 33.96 -17.83
CA CYS A 106 -28.29 34.09 -19.30
C CYS A 106 -27.38 33.08 -20.00
N GLY A 107 -26.52 32.42 -19.27
CA GLY A 107 -25.57 31.42 -19.80
C GLY A 107 -24.30 32.02 -20.42
N LYS A 108 -24.16 33.34 -20.56
CA LYS A 108 -22.96 33.96 -21.13
C LYS A 108 -21.69 33.46 -20.42
N THR A 109 -20.70 33.04 -21.21
CA THR A 109 -19.41 32.57 -20.70
C THR A 109 -18.31 33.61 -20.87
N PHE A 110 -17.34 33.60 -19.99
CA PHE A 110 -16.14 34.46 -20.09
C PHE A 110 -14.98 33.82 -19.31
N SER A 111 -13.76 34.20 -19.62
CA SER A 111 -12.55 33.75 -18.94
C SER A 111 -11.79 34.94 -18.35
N LYS A 112 -11.05 34.68 -17.29
CA LYS A 112 -10.09 35.60 -16.67
C LYS A 112 -8.67 35.06 -16.92
N ARG A 113 -7.68 35.98 -16.93
CA ARG A 113 -6.27 35.61 -17.18
C ARG A 113 -5.53 35.24 -15.89
N SER A 114 -5.95 35.82 -14.78
CA SER A 114 -5.34 35.58 -13.48
C SER A 114 -6.37 35.74 -12.35
N THR A 115 -6.06 35.17 -11.18
CA THR A 115 -6.84 35.31 -9.96
C THR A 115 -6.91 36.77 -9.47
N LYS A 116 -5.95 37.60 -9.83
CA LYS A 116 -5.95 39.05 -9.52
C LYS A 116 -7.11 39.81 -10.17
N GLU A 117 -7.70 39.26 -11.21
CA GLU A 117 -8.88 39.82 -11.88
C GLU A 117 -10.20 39.38 -11.22
N MET A 118 -10.12 38.65 -10.10
CA MET A 118 -11.27 38.10 -9.38
C MET A 118 -11.68 39.00 -8.22
N ASP A 119 -12.03 40.23 -8.52
CA ASP A 119 -12.69 41.18 -7.61
C ASP A 119 -14.20 40.89 -7.46
N ASP A 120 -14.91 41.66 -6.67
CA ASP A 120 -16.35 41.49 -6.49
C ASP A 120 -17.14 41.69 -7.79
N GLY A 121 -16.65 42.50 -8.70
CA GLY A 121 -17.25 42.74 -10.02
C GLY A 121 -17.19 41.49 -10.91
N ALA A 122 -16.23 40.62 -10.70
CA ALA A 122 -16.09 39.38 -11.48
C ALA A 122 -17.27 38.40 -11.31
N TRP A 123 -18.00 38.49 -10.21
CA TRP A 123 -19.19 37.68 -9.92
C TRP A 123 -20.52 38.32 -10.36
N TYR A 124 -20.44 39.50 -10.92
CA TYR A 124 -21.59 40.27 -11.43
C TYR A 124 -21.71 40.12 -12.94
N CYS A 125 -22.87 39.72 -13.41
CA CYS A 125 -23.16 39.65 -14.84
C CYS A 125 -23.64 41.00 -15.35
N THR A 126 -22.86 41.66 -16.19
CA THR A 126 -23.20 42.97 -16.76
C THR A 126 -24.43 42.95 -17.66
N GLN A 127 -24.70 41.80 -18.32
CA GLN A 127 -25.85 41.61 -19.18
C GLN A 127 -27.16 41.46 -18.39
N CYS A 128 -27.15 40.63 -17.34
CA CYS A 128 -28.32 40.37 -16.50
C CYS A 128 -28.47 41.35 -15.34
N LYS A 129 -27.44 42.14 -15.07
CA LYS A 129 -27.35 43.06 -13.92
C LYS A 129 -27.60 42.36 -12.58
N LYS A 130 -27.02 41.16 -12.39
CA LYS A 130 -27.18 40.29 -11.20
C LYS A 130 -25.87 39.64 -10.81
N TYR A 131 -25.73 39.32 -9.52
CA TYR A 131 -24.67 38.44 -8.99
C TYR A 131 -25.02 36.98 -9.26
N SER A 132 -24.94 36.55 -10.50
CA SER A 132 -25.36 35.23 -10.99
C SER A 132 -24.24 34.50 -11.71
N VAL A 133 -23.01 34.97 -11.61
CA VAL A 133 -21.85 34.34 -12.20
C VAL A 133 -21.37 33.20 -11.32
N LYS A 134 -21.02 32.10 -11.95
CA LYS A 134 -20.48 30.88 -11.32
C LYS A 134 -19.24 30.43 -12.08
N GLN A 135 -18.31 29.82 -11.36
CA GLN A 135 -17.14 29.15 -11.97
C GLN A 135 -17.61 27.90 -12.72
N LEU A 136 -17.05 27.67 -13.89
CA LEU A 136 -17.28 26.44 -14.64
C LEU A 136 -16.20 25.43 -14.28
N GLN A 137 -16.55 24.51 -13.38
CA GLN A 137 -15.66 23.59 -12.71
C GLN A 137 -15.34 22.37 -13.59
N MET A 138 -14.70 22.59 -14.73
CA MET A 138 -14.35 21.54 -15.68
C MET A 138 -12.90 21.64 -16.13
N ILE A 139 -12.30 20.47 -16.41
CA ILE A 139 -10.94 20.34 -16.93
C ILE A 139 -10.90 19.32 -18.06
N TYR A 140 -9.79 19.30 -18.79
CA TYR A 140 -9.39 18.20 -19.65
C TYR A 140 -8.32 17.37 -18.94
N ALA A 141 -8.44 16.06 -18.98
CA ALA A 141 -7.44 15.13 -18.42
C ALA A 141 -7.17 13.99 -19.40
N CYS A 142 -5.92 13.57 -19.50
CA CYS A 142 -5.43 12.56 -20.44
C CYS A 142 -4.62 11.47 -19.73
N GLU A 143 -4.73 10.23 -20.21
CA GLU A 143 -3.96 9.08 -19.74
C GLU A 143 -2.43 9.28 -19.87
N CYS A 144 -1.97 10.16 -20.80
CA CYS A 144 -0.56 10.54 -20.92
C CYS A 144 -0.06 11.47 -19.79
N GLY A 145 -0.90 11.73 -18.78
CA GLY A 145 -0.59 12.57 -17.61
C GLY A 145 -0.87 14.06 -17.80
N HIS A 146 -1.25 14.52 -19.02
CA HIS A 146 -1.62 15.91 -19.24
C HIS A 146 -2.97 16.24 -18.62
N ALA A 147 -3.08 17.40 -17.97
CA ALA A 147 -4.36 18.00 -17.62
C ALA A 147 -4.27 19.52 -17.74
N GLU A 148 -5.36 20.14 -18.15
CA GLU A 148 -5.46 21.58 -18.25
C GLU A 148 -6.91 22.05 -17.99
N PRO A 149 -7.09 23.31 -17.54
CA PRO A 149 -8.40 23.94 -17.45
C PRO A 149 -9.12 23.97 -18.79
N ILE A 150 -10.45 23.90 -18.76
CA ILE A 150 -11.23 24.03 -19.99
C ILE A 150 -10.98 25.37 -20.68
N LYS A 151 -11.22 25.39 -21.98
CA LYS A 151 -11.15 26.57 -22.84
C LYS A 151 -12.53 26.83 -23.43
N ILE A 152 -12.93 28.13 -23.48
CA ILE A 152 -14.15 28.52 -24.19
C ILE A 152 -13.91 28.33 -25.69
N PRO A 153 -14.72 27.52 -26.41
CA PRO A 153 -14.57 27.35 -27.86
C PRO A 153 -14.65 28.70 -28.56
N TYR A 154 -13.73 28.96 -29.48
CA TYR A 154 -13.73 30.20 -30.25
C TYR A 154 -14.59 30.04 -31.53
N LYS A 155 -15.52 30.95 -31.72
CA LYS A 155 -16.26 31.16 -32.98
C LYS A 155 -16.25 32.64 -33.31
N LYS A 156 -15.83 32.98 -34.51
CA LYS A 156 -15.76 34.39 -34.95
C LYS A 156 -17.10 35.09 -34.77
N ASP A 157 -17.11 36.24 -34.09
CA ASP A 157 -18.28 37.10 -33.83
C ASP A 157 -19.47 36.41 -33.12
N LYS A 158 -19.19 35.31 -32.36
CA LYS A 158 -20.21 34.58 -31.59
C LYS A 158 -19.87 34.57 -30.11
N GLU A 159 -20.87 34.90 -29.27
CA GLU A 159 -20.77 34.70 -27.82
C GLU A 159 -21.11 33.25 -27.47
N MET A 160 -20.24 32.61 -26.67
CA MET A 160 -20.49 31.27 -26.17
C MET A 160 -21.41 31.31 -24.95
N LEU A 161 -22.35 30.37 -24.93
CA LEU A 161 -23.32 30.20 -23.84
C LEU A 161 -23.15 28.80 -23.23
N TYR A 162 -23.17 28.71 -21.92
CA TYR A 162 -23.23 27.46 -21.20
C TYR A 162 -24.64 27.20 -20.66
N ARG A 163 -25.20 26.03 -20.95
CA ARG A 163 -26.58 25.64 -20.60
C ARG A 163 -26.57 24.32 -19.83
N PRO A 164 -26.33 24.30 -18.49
CA PRO A 164 -26.25 23.08 -17.72
C PRO A 164 -27.52 22.21 -17.82
N ASN A 165 -28.70 22.83 -17.97
CA ASN A 165 -29.98 22.12 -18.09
C ASN A 165 -30.17 21.41 -19.43
N LYS A 166 -29.46 21.80 -20.50
CA LYS A 166 -29.50 21.11 -21.80
C LYS A 166 -28.49 19.98 -21.85
N THR A 167 -27.24 20.29 -21.53
CA THR A 167 -26.16 19.31 -21.40
C THR A 167 -24.98 19.93 -20.64
N ALA A 168 -24.44 19.20 -19.69
CA ALA A 168 -23.33 19.66 -18.86
C ALA A 168 -22.00 19.77 -19.63
N PHE A 169 -21.89 19.14 -20.81
CA PHE A 169 -20.61 18.99 -21.50
C PHE A 169 -20.57 19.64 -22.88
N LYS A 170 -21.47 20.62 -23.16
CA LYS A 170 -21.48 21.38 -24.41
C LYS A 170 -21.66 22.87 -24.14
N MET A 171 -21.01 23.70 -24.96
CA MET A 171 -21.35 25.10 -25.10
C MET A 171 -22.16 25.33 -26.34
N PHE A 172 -22.84 26.47 -26.40
CA PHE A 172 -23.75 26.81 -27.49
C PHE A 172 -23.46 28.23 -27.97
N TYR A 173 -23.85 28.53 -29.19
CA TYR A 173 -23.88 29.89 -29.74
C TYR A 173 -25.14 30.11 -30.58
N GLN A 174 -25.53 31.35 -30.77
CA GLN A 174 -26.69 31.70 -31.57
C GLN A 174 -26.34 31.77 -33.06
N GLU A 175 -27.13 31.08 -33.88
CA GLU A 175 -27.07 31.15 -35.33
C GLU A 175 -28.47 31.43 -35.88
N GLY A 176 -28.74 32.71 -36.16
CA GLY A 176 -30.10 33.19 -36.44
C GLY A 176 -31.01 33.00 -35.20
N LYS A 177 -32.10 32.24 -35.36
CA LYS A 177 -33.03 31.92 -34.26
C LYS A 177 -32.65 30.63 -33.49
N ASN A 178 -31.64 29.89 -33.95
CA ASN A 178 -31.29 28.59 -33.38
C ASN A 178 -30.05 28.67 -32.48
N GLU A 179 -30.08 27.91 -31.39
CA GLU A 179 -28.87 27.61 -30.59
C GLU A 179 -28.15 26.39 -31.17
N VAL A 180 -26.89 26.53 -31.58
CA VAL A 180 -26.07 25.49 -32.16
C VAL A 180 -25.00 25.07 -31.15
N ALA A 181 -24.78 23.75 -30.98
CA ALA A 181 -23.77 23.23 -30.10
C ALA A 181 -22.36 23.48 -30.65
N ALA A 182 -21.50 24.05 -29.85
CA ALA A 182 -20.09 24.19 -30.12
C ALA A 182 -19.32 22.95 -29.72
N ASP A 183 -18.33 22.57 -30.52
CA ASP A 183 -17.43 21.51 -30.16
C ASP A 183 -16.56 21.93 -28.96
N PHE A 184 -16.64 21.17 -27.90
CA PHE A 184 -16.01 21.46 -26.62
C PHE A 184 -14.76 20.61 -26.38
N GLY A 185 -14.54 19.54 -27.18
CA GLY A 185 -13.37 18.70 -27.09
C GLY A 185 -12.16 19.35 -27.75
N ILE A 186 -10.98 19.00 -27.24
CA ILE A 186 -9.69 19.43 -27.78
C ILE A 186 -8.80 18.21 -28.08
N SER A 187 -7.75 18.40 -28.86
CA SER A 187 -6.68 17.42 -28.98
C SER A 187 -5.65 17.65 -27.85
N CYS A 188 -5.23 16.56 -27.21
CA CYS A 188 -4.18 16.62 -26.19
C CYS A 188 -2.89 17.18 -26.79
N PRO A 189 -2.28 18.22 -26.23
CA PRO A 189 -1.05 18.79 -26.79
C PRO A 189 0.17 17.85 -26.70
N ARG A 190 0.10 16.81 -25.85
CA ARG A 190 1.21 15.85 -25.68
C ARG A 190 1.09 14.64 -26.60
N CYS A 191 -0.09 14.01 -26.66
CA CYS A 191 -0.28 12.73 -27.36
C CYS A 191 -1.32 12.77 -28.48
N GLN A 192 -1.91 13.92 -28.77
CA GLN A 192 -2.92 14.19 -29.80
C GLN A 192 -4.26 13.45 -29.61
N SER A 193 -4.44 12.72 -28.51
CA SER A 193 -5.71 12.05 -28.20
C SER A 193 -6.82 13.06 -27.99
N ARG A 194 -8.05 12.71 -28.38
CA ARG A 194 -9.24 13.52 -28.16
C ARG A 194 -9.53 13.62 -26.65
N LEU A 195 -9.67 14.83 -26.14
CA LEU A 195 -10.05 15.13 -24.77
C LEU A 195 -11.43 15.76 -24.73
N ASN A 196 -12.29 15.22 -23.90
CA ASN A 196 -13.57 15.80 -23.56
C ASN A 196 -13.51 16.45 -22.17
N PRO A 197 -14.30 17.51 -21.92
CA PRO A 197 -14.38 18.11 -20.59
C PRO A 197 -14.95 17.11 -19.60
N ASP A 198 -14.46 17.19 -18.38
CA ASP A 198 -14.95 16.43 -17.23
C ASP A 198 -15.00 17.33 -15.99
N ASN A 199 -15.81 16.96 -14.98
CA ASN A 199 -15.82 17.70 -13.73
C ASN A 199 -14.41 17.68 -13.11
N ALA A 200 -13.90 18.84 -12.74
CA ALA A 200 -12.54 18.99 -12.22
C ALA A 200 -12.26 18.10 -11.01
N GLU A 201 -13.26 17.87 -10.16
CA GLU A 201 -13.18 17.06 -8.93
C GLU A 201 -13.50 15.58 -9.14
N SER A 202 -13.74 15.17 -10.39
CA SER A 202 -13.98 13.75 -10.67
C SER A 202 -12.76 12.90 -10.28
N SER A 203 -13.01 11.86 -9.50
CA SER A 203 -11.97 10.90 -9.09
C SER A 203 -11.24 10.23 -10.27
N ARG A 204 -11.85 10.28 -11.48
CA ARG A 204 -11.20 9.83 -12.72
C ARG A 204 -10.06 10.73 -13.17
N ASN A 205 -10.08 12.01 -12.80
CA ASN A 205 -9.08 12.96 -13.27
C ASN A 205 -7.78 12.92 -12.49
N TYR A 206 -7.80 12.30 -11.31
CA TYR A 206 -6.62 12.17 -10.46
C TYR A 206 -6.73 10.91 -9.60
N LYS A 207 -5.82 9.97 -9.82
CA LYS A 207 -5.72 8.69 -9.11
C LYS A 207 -4.38 8.65 -8.38
N PRO A 208 -4.33 8.97 -7.07
CA PRO A 208 -3.08 8.93 -6.32
C PRO A 208 -2.61 7.48 -6.13
N PHE A 209 -1.31 7.31 -6.07
CA PHE A 209 -0.64 6.06 -5.76
C PHE A 209 -0.03 6.16 -4.38
N THR A 210 -0.67 5.51 -3.43
CA THR A 210 -0.33 5.56 -2.01
C THR A 210 0.30 4.25 -1.54
N LEU A 211 1.11 4.37 -0.51
CA LEU A 211 1.78 3.28 0.18
C LEU A 211 1.64 3.53 1.68
N SER A 212 1.20 2.53 2.44
CA SER A 212 1.17 2.57 3.90
C SER A 212 2.17 1.57 4.45
N ILE A 213 3.02 2.03 5.35
CA ILE A 213 4.09 1.24 5.98
C ILE A 213 4.01 1.45 7.49
N ILE A 214 4.18 0.39 8.26
CA ILE A 214 4.35 0.46 9.70
C ILE A 214 5.70 1.11 9.98
N ASN A 215 5.71 2.22 10.72
CA ASN A 215 6.95 2.84 11.13
C ASN A 215 7.64 2.00 12.21
N LEU A 216 8.91 1.73 12.00
CA LEU A 216 9.70 0.98 12.96
C LEU A 216 10.06 1.91 14.13
N ILE A 217 9.40 1.74 15.25
CA ILE A 217 9.64 2.56 16.46
C ILE A 217 10.99 2.17 17.09
N ASP A 218 11.35 0.88 17.02
CA ASP A 218 12.65 0.39 17.49
C ASP A 218 13.78 0.72 16.51
N ARG A 219 14.55 1.75 16.84
CA ARG A 219 15.68 2.20 16.03
C ARG A 219 16.78 1.13 15.87
N LYS A 220 17.02 0.31 16.87
CA LYS A 220 18.08 -0.71 16.81
C LYS A 220 17.82 -1.72 15.69
N THR A 221 16.59 -2.17 15.57
CA THR A 221 16.18 -3.10 14.51
C THR A 221 16.28 -2.46 13.14
N GLY A 222 15.85 -1.19 13.00
CA GLY A 222 15.97 -0.46 11.73
C GLY A 222 17.42 -0.18 11.33
N ASP A 223 18.24 0.28 12.29
CA ASP A 223 19.68 0.53 12.08
C ASP A 223 20.42 -0.77 11.70
N PHE A 224 20.03 -1.90 12.30
CA PHE A 224 20.56 -3.22 11.93
C PHE A 224 20.22 -3.60 10.50
N PHE A 225 18.95 -3.46 10.10
CA PHE A 225 18.52 -3.75 8.72
C PHE A 225 19.27 -2.90 7.69
N GLU A 226 19.51 -1.63 7.97
CA GLU A 226 20.21 -0.70 7.07
C GLU A 226 21.70 -1.04 6.88
N LYS A 227 22.27 -1.94 7.70
CA LYS A 227 23.63 -2.47 7.48
C LYS A 227 23.77 -3.31 6.20
N GLY A 228 22.66 -3.63 5.54
CA GLY A 228 22.64 -4.26 4.23
C GLY A 228 22.22 -5.71 4.21
N ILE A 229 22.62 -6.42 3.16
CA ILE A 229 22.05 -7.72 2.80
C ILE A 229 22.28 -8.81 3.87
N ASP A 230 23.42 -8.79 4.56
CA ASP A 230 23.72 -9.81 5.59
C ASP A 230 22.86 -9.62 6.85
N ALA A 231 22.54 -8.37 7.21
CA ALA A 231 21.57 -8.08 8.26
C ALA A 231 20.16 -8.55 7.86
N GLN A 232 19.79 -8.32 6.60
CA GLN A 232 18.50 -8.75 6.06
C GLN A 232 18.37 -10.28 6.07
N LYS A 233 19.42 -11.00 5.65
CA LYS A 233 19.48 -12.48 5.74
C LYS A 233 19.42 -12.98 7.18
N THR A 234 20.06 -12.27 8.11
CA THR A 234 20.01 -12.62 9.54
C THR A 234 18.59 -12.52 10.11
N ILE A 235 17.82 -11.50 9.71
CA ILE A 235 16.41 -11.37 10.09
C ILE A 235 15.60 -12.57 9.57
N ILE A 236 15.86 -13.01 8.34
CA ILE A 236 15.21 -14.20 7.76
C ILE A 236 15.64 -15.47 8.53
N SER A 237 16.93 -15.62 8.84
CA SER A 237 17.46 -16.76 9.62
C SER A 237 16.82 -16.87 11.00
N ARG A 238 16.52 -15.72 11.65
CA ARG A 238 15.75 -15.71 12.91
C ARG A 238 14.34 -16.29 12.71
N TRP A 239 13.66 -15.93 11.65
CA TRP A 239 12.33 -16.44 11.34
C TRP A 239 12.29 -17.96 11.17
N PHE A 240 13.39 -18.54 10.67
CA PHE A 240 13.56 -19.98 10.50
C PHE A 240 14.25 -20.68 11.70
N GLY A 241 14.40 -20.00 12.84
CA GLY A 241 14.89 -20.57 14.08
C GLY A 241 16.42 -20.82 14.12
N HIS A 242 17.20 -20.29 13.18
CA HIS A 242 18.66 -20.43 13.18
C HIS A 242 19.39 -19.48 14.14
N ILE A 243 18.68 -18.54 14.70
CA ILE A 243 19.15 -17.61 15.71
C ILE A 243 18.09 -17.49 16.80
N THR A 244 18.49 -17.62 18.05
CA THR A 244 17.60 -17.43 19.19
C THR A 244 17.28 -15.96 19.43
N ASP A 245 16.19 -15.67 20.12
CA ASP A 245 15.83 -14.29 20.46
C ASP A 245 16.90 -13.60 21.29
N GLN A 246 17.57 -14.33 22.20
CA GLN A 246 18.67 -13.81 23.00
C GLN A 246 19.86 -13.41 22.12
N GLU A 247 20.32 -14.29 21.22
CA GLU A 247 21.41 -13.99 20.28
C GLU A 247 21.07 -12.80 19.38
N TYR A 248 19.81 -12.73 18.92
CA TYR A 248 19.36 -11.61 18.09
C TYR A 248 19.37 -10.27 18.86
N MET A 249 18.92 -10.27 20.11
CA MET A 249 18.96 -9.07 20.97
C MET A 249 20.40 -8.65 21.30
N GLU A 250 21.32 -9.60 21.43
CA GLU A 250 22.75 -9.31 21.57
C GLU A 250 23.34 -8.66 20.32
N LEU A 251 22.98 -9.16 19.11
CA LEU A 251 23.35 -8.52 17.85
C LEU A 251 22.82 -7.09 17.76
N LEU A 252 21.55 -6.86 18.07
CA LEU A 252 20.94 -5.53 18.04
C LEU A 252 21.58 -4.57 19.07
N SER A 253 22.06 -5.08 20.19
CA SER A 253 22.70 -4.27 21.23
C SER A 253 24.12 -3.85 20.87
N ASN A 254 24.79 -4.59 19.97
CA ASN A 254 26.18 -4.40 19.58
C ASN A 254 26.36 -4.37 18.05
N VAL A 255 25.46 -3.70 17.32
CA VAL A 255 25.43 -3.69 15.84
C VAL A 255 26.78 -3.37 15.24
N GLU A 256 27.44 -2.30 15.69
CA GLU A 256 28.74 -1.89 15.15
C GLU A 256 29.83 -2.96 15.39
N LEU A 257 29.80 -3.62 16.54
CA LEU A 257 30.76 -4.66 16.89
C LEU A 257 30.52 -5.92 16.05
N ALA A 258 29.24 -6.32 15.89
CA ALA A 258 28.87 -7.51 15.12
C ALA A 258 29.33 -7.44 13.65
N PHE A 259 29.33 -6.26 13.05
CA PHE A 259 29.84 -6.03 11.68
C PHE A 259 31.36 -5.76 11.66
N SER A 260 31.94 -5.12 12.68
CA SER A 260 33.38 -4.88 12.75
C SER A 260 34.18 -6.16 13.02
N ASP A 261 33.61 -7.06 13.82
CA ASP A 261 34.24 -8.35 14.10
C ASP A 261 34.14 -9.31 12.90
N ALA A 262 33.12 -9.21 12.05
CA ALA A 262 33.08 -9.92 10.78
C ALA A 262 34.23 -9.51 9.86
N VAL A 263 34.53 -8.22 9.75
CA VAL A 263 35.68 -7.70 8.96
C VAL A 263 37.01 -8.16 9.56
N LYS A 264 37.13 -8.17 10.91
CA LYS A 264 38.34 -8.65 11.59
C LYS A 264 38.47 -10.17 11.49
N ALA A 265 37.35 -10.90 11.58
CA ALA A 265 37.33 -12.36 11.45
C ALA A 265 37.72 -12.79 10.02
N ASP A 266 37.22 -12.13 8.99
CA ASP A 266 37.63 -12.39 7.59
C ASP A 266 39.11 -12.08 7.36
N SER A 267 39.62 -10.97 7.92
CA SER A 267 41.04 -10.63 7.87
C SER A 267 41.91 -11.67 8.61
N GLN A 268 41.48 -12.09 9.80
CA GLN A 268 42.16 -13.10 10.60
C GLN A 268 42.11 -14.49 9.93
N ARG A 269 40.99 -14.84 9.31
CA ARG A 269 40.81 -16.08 8.56
C ARG A 269 41.75 -16.11 7.35
N LYS A 270 41.81 -15.05 6.55
CA LYS A 270 42.72 -14.92 5.41
C LYS A 270 44.19 -15.02 5.85
N GLU A 271 44.52 -14.43 6.97
CA GLU A 271 45.86 -14.53 7.55
C GLU A 271 46.18 -15.96 8.04
N ALA A 272 45.21 -16.63 8.69
CA ALA A 272 45.33 -18.02 9.09
C ALA A 272 45.40 -18.98 7.88
N GLU A 273 44.62 -18.74 6.82
CA GLU A 273 44.71 -19.48 5.54
C GLU A 273 46.07 -19.30 4.87
N ASN A 274 46.61 -18.09 4.86
CA ASN A 274 47.95 -17.82 4.34
C ASN A 274 49.03 -18.53 5.17
N GLN A 275 48.91 -18.57 6.49
CA GLN A 275 49.82 -19.29 7.36
C GLN A 275 49.70 -20.79 7.14
N ALA A 276 48.46 -21.34 7.04
CA ALA A 276 48.27 -22.76 6.75
C ALA A 276 48.84 -23.16 5.39
N ASN A 277 48.64 -22.35 4.35
CA ASN A 277 49.26 -22.57 3.03
C ASN A 277 50.80 -22.55 3.10
N THR A 278 51.38 -21.69 3.93
CA THR A 278 52.84 -21.62 4.14
C THR A 278 53.32 -22.90 4.83
N LEU A 279 52.62 -23.42 5.84
CA LEU A 279 52.97 -24.67 6.51
C LEU A 279 52.87 -25.90 5.59
N ILE A 280 51.91 -25.90 4.67
CA ILE A 280 51.74 -26.94 3.64
C ILE A 280 52.92 -26.83 2.63
N ALA A 281 53.27 -25.63 2.18
CA ALA A 281 54.38 -25.42 1.28
C ALA A 281 55.73 -25.86 1.89
N MET A 282 55.87 -25.75 3.22
CA MET A 282 57.03 -26.22 3.98
C MET A 282 56.99 -27.75 4.28
N GLY A 283 55.92 -28.45 3.88
CA GLY A 283 55.76 -29.87 4.13
C GLY A 283 55.47 -30.27 5.59
N ILE A 284 55.13 -29.31 6.44
CA ILE A 284 54.85 -29.52 7.86
C ILE A 284 53.44 -30.07 8.08
N VAL A 285 52.47 -29.66 7.21
CA VAL A 285 51.06 -30.05 7.25
C VAL A 285 50.67 -30.60 5.88
N LYS A 286 49.79 -31.63 5.86
CA LYS A 286 49.27 -32.17 4.61
C LYS A 286 48.08 -31.32 4.11
N GLN A 287 47.89 -31.30 2.78
CA GLN A 287 46.77 -30.59 2.13
C GLN A 287 45.40 -31.01 2.68
N GLU A 288 45.24 -32.28 3.04
CA GLU A 288 43.98 -32.85 3.63
C GLU A 288 43.65 -32.28 5.01
N ASP A 289 44.64 -31.73 5.73
CA ASP A 289 44.48 -31.13 7.06
C ASP A 289 44.38 -29.62 7.03
N PHE A 290 44.22 -28.99 5.86
CA PHE A 290 44.19 -27.56 5.68
C PHE A 290 43.17 -26.85 6.61
N GLU A 291 41.88 -27.26 6.56
CA GLU A 291 40.82 -26.69 7.39
C GLU A 291 41.04 -26.88 8.89
N LYS A 292 41.55 -28.05 9.31
CA LYS A 292 41.94 -28.30 10.71
C LYS A 292 43.08 -27.38 11.16
N THR A 293 44.01 -27.10 10.29
CA THR A 293 45.13 -26.22 10.59
C THR A 293 44.71 -24.79 10.68
N VAL A 294 43.85 -24.34 9.76
CA VAL A 294 43.24 -22.99 9.81
C VAL A 294 42.46 -22.82 11.11
N GLN A 295 41.62 -23.76 11.48
CA GLN A 295 40.87 -23.73 12.76
C GLN A 295 41.82 -23.78 13.97
N GLY A 296 42.90 -24.52 13.92
CA GLY A 296 43.93 -24.55 14.98
C GLY A 296 44.68 -23.21 15.15
N ILE A 297 44.93 -22.50 14.05
CA ILE A 297 45.62 -21.19 14.05
C ILE A 297 44.64 -20.10 14.58
N LEU A 298 43.37 -20.15 14.20
CA LEU A 298 42.36 -19.22 14.67
C LEU A 298 42.11 -19.35 16.19
N GLY A 299 42.40 -20.54 16.76
CA GLY A 299 42.21 -20.81 18.18
C GLY A 299 40.73 -20.79 18.58
N SER A 300 40.39 -21.39 19.70
CA SER A 300 39.06 -21.35 20.33
C SER A 300 38.78 -19.95 20.93
N LYS A 301 38.88 -18.91 20.13
CA LYS A 301 38.58 -17.54 20.52
C LYS A 301 37.18 -17.18 20.09
N SER A 302 36.39 -16.98 21.14
CA SER A 302 35.14 -16.24 21.24
C SER A 302 33.93 -16.83 20.50
N ASN A 303 32.90 -17.11 21.27
CA ASN A 303 31.50 -17.08 20.87
C ASN A 303 31.13 -15.63 20.45
N VAL A 304 31.81 -15.06 19.46
CA VAL A 304 31.37 -13.80 18.87
C VAL A 304 30.22 -14.15 17.97
N ILE A 305 29.07 -13.57 18.28
CA ILE A 305 27.87 -13.70 17.47
C ILE A 305 28.15 -12.98 16.15
N SER A 306 28.39 -13.75 15.09
CA SER A 306 28.73 -13.22 13.76
C SER A 306 27.50 -13.14 12.88
N VAL A 307 27.22 -11.96 12.34
CA VAL A 307 26.19 -11.74 11.32
C VAL A 307 26.39 -12.66 10.11
N GLU A 308 27.64 -12.87 9.69
CA GLU A 308 28.00 -13.71 8.55
C GLU A 308 27.51 -15.17 8.71
N LYS A 309 27.63 -15.76 9.92
CA LYS A 309 27.15 -17.11 10.20
C LYS A 309 25.66 -17.27 9.88
N TYR A 310 24.85 -16.29 10.26
CA TYR A 310 23.40 -16.32 10.04
C TYR A 310 23.02 -15.95 8.61
N ALA A 311 23.78 -15.08 7.95
CA ALA A 311 23.62 -14.80 6.54
C ALA A 311 23.89 -16.02 5.67
N VAL A 312 24.94 -16.81 5.99
CA VAL A 312 25.24 -18.10 5.34
C VAL A 312 24.12 -19.10 5.58
N ALA A 313 23.61 -19.21 6.81
CA ALA A 313 22.48 -20.11 7.12
C ALA A 313 21.23 -19.78 6.26
N CYS A 314 20.92 -18.51 6.03
CA CYS A 314 19.87 -18.12 5.11
C CYS A 314 20.15 -18.56 3.66
N ASP A 315 21.38 -18.37 3.18
CA ASP A 315 21.79 -18.78 1.84
C ASP A 315 21.71 -20.29 1.65
N ASP A 316 22.00 -21.08 2.69
CA ASP A 316 21.91 -22.54 2.67
C ASP A 316 20.46 -23.03 2.62
N ILE A 317 19.56 -22.39 3.40
CA ILE A 317 18.12 -22.71 3.37
C ILE A 317 17.55 -22.53 1.96
N PHE A 318 17.95 -21.47 1.26
CA PHE A 318 17.43 -21.06 -0.05
C PHE A 318 18.45 -21.22 -1.18
N ALA A 319 19.34 -22.21 -1.09
CA ALA A 319 20.42 -22.44 -2.05
C ALA A 319 19.91 -22.63 -3.49
N LEU A 320 18.80 -23.32 -3.69
CA LEU A 320 18.17 -23.53 -5.00
C LEU A 320 17.68 -22.22 -5.60
N LYS A 321 16.91 -21.44 -4.83
CA LYS A 321 16.38 -20.13 -5.25
C LYS A 321 17.50 -19.15 -5.61
N ARG A 322 18.59 -19.15 -4.84
CA ARG A 322 19.79 -18.36 -5.10
C ARG A 322 20.51 -18.78 -6.39
N ALA A 323 20.59 -20.10 -6.63
CA ALA A 323 21.27 -20.64 -7.82
C ALA A 323 20.47 -20.40 -9.11
N GLU A 324 19.16 -20.44 -9.06
CA GLU A 324 18.30 -20.21 -10.21
C GLU A 324 18.37 -18.76 -10.72
N ASN A 325 18.26 -17.78 -9.83
CA ASN A 325 18.32 -16.35 -10.18
C ASN A 325 18.86 -15.50 -9.02
N PRO A 326 20.18 -15.23 -9.00
CA PRO A 326 20.81 -14.47 -7.92
C PRO A 326 20.26 -13.03 -7.74
N GLU A 327 19.91 -12.34 -8.82
CA GLU A 327 19.37 -10.98 -8.74
C GLU A 327 17.96 -10.97 -8.15
N GLU A 328 17.11 -11.91 -8.56
CA GLU A 328 15.76 -12.05 -8.01
C GLU A 328 15.83 -12.50 -6.55
N TYR A 329 16.76 -13.37 -6.20
CA TYR A 329 17.02 -13.75 -4.82
C TYR A 329 17.34 -12.56 -3.93
N LEU A 330 18.20 -11.64 -4.36
CA LEU A 330 18.52 -10.43 -3.58
C LEU A 330 17.30 -9.50 -3.44
N ARG A 331 16.48 -9.37 -4.48
CA ARG A 331 15.22 -8.60 -4.41
C ARG A 331 14.23 -9.25 -3.44
N TRP A 332 14.14 -10.56 -3.47
CA TRP A 332 13.31 -11.33 -2.55
C TRP A 332 13.78 -11.20 -1.11
N ILE A 333 15.10 -11.31 -0.81
CA ILE A 333 15.68 -11.09 0.53
C ILE A 333 15.26 -9.73 1.08
N ASN A 334 15.43 -8.68 0.28
CA ASN A 334 15.08 -7.32 0.69
C ASN A 334 13.60 -7.19 1.04
N TYR A 335 12.72 -7.69 0.17
CA TYR A 335 11.28 -7.64 0.39
C TYR A 335 10.84 -8.51 1.57
N TYR A 336 11.29 -9.76 1.63
CA TYR A 336 10.88 -10.72 2.64
C TYR A 336 11.31 -10.28 4.05
N SER A 337 12.56 -9.88 4.21
CA SER A 337 13.07 -9.37 5.49
C SER A 337 12.35 -8.10 5.93
N PHE A 338 12.01 -7.21 4.98
CA PHE A 338 11.23 -6.00 5.27
C PHE A 338 9.81 -6.34 5.77
N LYS A 339 9.13 -7.31 5.13
CA LYS A 339 7.80 -7.76 5.58
C LYS A 339 7.86 -8.42 6.95
N LEU A 340 8.86 -9.25 7.22
CA LEU A 340 9.09 -9.83 8.54
C LEU A 340 9.32 -8.76 9.61
N MET A 341 10.04 -7.69 9.30
CA MET A 341 10.25 -6.61 10.26
C MET A 341 8.96 -5.87 10.58
N GLN A 342 8.15 -5.54 9.57
CA GLN A 342 6.85 -4.91 9.81
C GLN A 342 5.93 -5.82 10.65
N TYR A 343 5.85 -7.10 10.32
CA TYR A 343 5.10 -8.08 11.09
C TYR A 343 5.59 -8.16 12.54
N ASN A 344 6.90 -8.25 12.77
CA ASN A 344 7.48 -8.30 14.11
C ASN A 344 7.22 -7.01 14.90
N THR A 345 7.22 -5.84 14.25
CA THR A 345 6.89 -4.56 14.89
C THR A 345 5.46 -4.56 15.43
N VAL A 346 4.51 -5.15 14.69
CA VAL A 346 3.13 -5.30 15.17
C VAL A 346 3.06 -6.34 16.28
N LYS A 347 3.67 -7.51 16.06
CA LYS A 347 3.58 -8.65 16.98
C LYS A 347 4.20 -8.38 18.34
N TYR A 348 5.32 -7.64 18.38
CA TYR A 348 6.05 -7.30 19.60
C TYR A 348 5.90 -5.82 19.98
N ALA A 349 4.73 -5.22 19.67
CA ALA A 349 4.42 -3.85 20.08
C ALA A 349 4.52 -3.68 21.61
N SER A 350 4.84 -2.47 22.06
CA SER A 350 5.07 -2.20 23.48
C SER A 350 3.82 -2.37 24.35
N LYS A 351 2.64 -2.20 23.76
CA LYS A 351 1.34 -2.37 24.42
C LYS A 351 0.41 -3.18 23.54
N ILE A 352 0.08 -4.35 24.01
CA ILE A 352 -0.79 -5.30 23.33
C ILE A 352 -1.96 -5.72 24.23
N VAL A 353 -3.09 -6.10 23.62
CA VAL A 353 -4.15 -6.90 24.23
C VAL A 353 -4.12 -8.27 23.56
N THR A 354 -3.85 -9.29 24.34
CA THR A 354 -3.70 -10.68 23.86
C THR A 354 -5.04 -11.37 23.70
N LEU A 355 -5.05 -12.47 22.94
CA LEU A 355 -6.21 -13.36 22.85
C LEU A 355 -6.68 -13.84 24.23
N GLN A 356 -5.76 -14.22 25.10
CA GLN A 356 -6.11 -14.72 26.43
C GLN A 356 -6.78 -13.64 27.28
N GLU A 357 -6.24 -12.41 27.28
CA GLU A 357 -6.86 -11.29 27.98
C GLU A 357 -8.26 -10.97 27.44
N SER A 358 -8.47 -11.08 26.13
CA SER A 358 -9.78 -10.91 25.51
C SER A 358 -10.77 -12.00 25.96
N ILE A 359 -10.35 -13.26 26.01
CA ILE A 359 -11.17 -14.38 26.49
C ILE A 359 -11.55 -14.19 27.95
N ASP A 360 -10.56 -13.92 28.81
CA ASP A 360 -10.77 -13.73 30.24
C ASP A 360 -11.72 -12.59 30.52
N ARG A 361 -11.57 -11.47 29.81
CA ARG A 361 -12.45 -10.30 29.94
C ARG A 361 -13.90 -10.59 29.55
N GLN A 362 -14.11 -11.33 28.46
CA GLN A 362 -15.44 -11.68 28.01
C GLN A 362 -16.13 -12.70 28.91
N LEU A 363 -15.37 -13.61 29.54
CA LEU A 363 -15.86 -14.53 30.57
C LEU A 363 -16.24 -13.77 31.85
N GLU A 364 -15.40 -12.84 32.33
CA GLU A 364 -15.69 -12.00 33.48
C GLU A 364 -16.96 -11.15 33.31
N MET A 365 -17.21 -10.68 32.09
CA MET A 365 -18.36 -9.84 31.76
C MET A 365 -19.61 -10.66 31.33
N GLU A 366 -19.53 -11.97 31.36
CA GLU A 366 -20.61 -12.89 30.95
C GLU A 366 -21.06 -12.67 29.49
N PHE A 367 -20.16 -12.26 28.61
CA PHE A 367 -20.43 -12.11 27.15
C PHE A 367 -20.31 -13.42 26.40
N ILE A 368 -19.60 -14.39 26.96
CA ILE A 368 -19.46 -15.77 26.49
C ILE A 368 -19.61 -16.73 27.68
N ASP A 369 -20.14 -17.92 27.42
CA ASP A 369 -20.33 -18.94 28.45
C ASP A 369 -19.05 -19.76 28.70
N SER A 370 -18.21 -19.90 27.66
CA SER A 370 -16.95 -20.65 27.77
C SER A 370 -15.92 -20.18 26.75
N ALA A 371 -14.65 -20.38 27.07
CA ALA A 371 -13.51 -20.11 26.17
C ALA A 371 -13.60 -20.95 24.88
N SER A 372 -14.19 -22.15 24.95
CA SER A 372 -14.31 -23.03 23.77
C SER A 372 -15.11 -22.40 22.65
N GLU A 373 -16.09 -21.53 22.93
CA GLU A 373 -16.84 -20.82 21.90
C GLU A 373 -15.96 -19.98 20.98
N ILE A 374 -14.97 -19.28 21.56
CA ILE A 374 -14.00 -18.50 20.79
C ILE A 374 -13.06 -19.42 20.04
N ILE A 375 -12.48 -20.43 20.72
CA ILE A 375 -11.50 -21.36 20.14
C ILE A 375 -12.11 -22.13 18.96
N ASP A 376 -13.33 -22.65 19.10
CA ASP A 376 -14.02 -23.39 18.03
C ASP A 376 -14.25 -22.51 16.79
N MET A 377 -14.67 -21.25 17.02
CA MET A 377 -14.88 -20.30 15.92
C MET A 377 -13.55 -19.86 15.27
N GLN A 378 -12.50 -19.66 16.05
CA GLN A 378 -11.17 -19.37 15.49
C GLN A 378 -10.69 -20.52 14.60
N ASN A 379 -10.78 -21.78 15.07
CA ASN A 379 -10.43 -22.96 14.29
C ASN A 379 -11.24 -23.04 12.99
N LEU A 380 -12.55 -22.74 13.06
CA LEU A 380 -13.43 -22.71 11.88
C LEU A 380 -12.96 -21.66 10.88
N LEU A 381 -12.63 -20.44 11.34
CA LEU A 381 -12.16 -19.36 10.50
C LEU A 381 -10.69 -19.50 10.10
N GLY A 382 -9.96 -20.45 10.68
CA GLY A 382 -8.52 -20.64 10.45
C GLY A 382 -7.65 -19.56 11.10
N ILE A 383 -8.12 -18.94 12.18
CA ILE A 383 -7.34 -17.96 12.96
C ILE A 383 -6.54 -18.71 14.02
N LYS A 384 -5.21 -18.73 13.87
CA LYS A 384 -4.28 -19.36 14.83
C LYS A 384 -4.10 -18.50 16.09
N ASN A 385 -4.02 -17.19 15.91
CA ASN A 385 -3.85 -16.24 17.00
C ASN A 385 -4.41 -14.86 16.64
N MET A 386 -4.72 -14.06 17.66
CA MET A 386 -5.16 -12.69 17.52
C MET A 386 -4.57 -11.83 18.63
N GLN A 387 -4.17 -10.60 18.30
CA GLN A 387 -3.81 -9.58 19.29
C GLN A 387 -4.14 -8.18 18.79
N VAL A 388 -4.36 -7.24 19.70
CA VAL A 388 -4.44 -5.81 19.40
C VAL A 388 -3.13 -5.15 19.76
N SER A 389 -2.57 -4.38 18.82
CA SER A 389 -1.38 -3.54 19.04
C SER A 389 -1.84 -2.09 19.16
N CYS A 390 -1.64 -1.48 20.37
CA CYS A 390 -2.28 -0.22 20.73
C CYS A 390 -1.47 1.02 20.36
N ASP A 391 -0.14 0.93 20.37
CA ASP A 391 0.77 2.08 20.17
C ASP A 391 1.54 1.89 18.84
N MET A 392 0.82 2.07 17.72
CA MET A 392 1.38 1.91 16.40
C MET A 392 1.49 3.24 15.69
N GLU A 393 2.52 3.42 14.88
CA GLU A 393 2.66 4.55 13.96
C GLU A 393 2.71 4.03 12.53
N ILE A 394 1.82 4.54 11.67
CA ILE A 394 1.77 4.25 10.25
C ILE A 394 2.26 5.46 9.47
N ILE A 395 3.13 5.22 8.51
CA ILE A 395 3.54 6.20 7.51
C ILE A 395 2.72 5.94 6.25
N THR A 396 1.88 6.90 5.89
CA THR A 396 1.19 6.88 4.59
C THR A 396 1.88 7.84 3.65
N CYS A 397 2.33 7.35 2.52
CA CYS A 397 3.03 8.12 1.49
C CYS A 397 2.32 8.05 0.16
N THR A 398 2.20 9.19 -0.54
CA THR A 398 1.78 9.23 -1.93
C THR A 398 2.98 9.61 -2.79
N TYR A 399 3.37 8.72 -3.71
CA TYR A 399 4.59 8.85 -4.50
C TYR A 399 4.36 9.29 -5.94
N GLY A 400 3.12 9.21 -6.41
CA GLY A 400 2.76 9.61 -7.77
C GLY A 400 1.26 9.51 -8.02
N TYR A 401 0.86 9.76 -9.25
CA TYR A 401 -0.53 9.68 -9.67
C TYR A 401 -0.69 9.37 -11.16
N THR A 402 -1.82 8.80 -11.52
CA THR A 402 -2.27 8.66 -12.92
C THR A 402 -3.51 9.52 -13.16
N ARG A 403 -3.94 9.60 -14.42
CA ARG A 403 -5.16 10.27 -14.84
C ARG A 403 -6.03 9.36 -15.67
N ARG A 404 -7.34 9.46 -15.52
CA ARG A 404 -8.40 8.72 -16.22
C ARG A 404 -8.56 7.27 -15.74
N VAL A 405 -7.51 6.50 -15.73
CA VAL A 405 -7.45 5.12 -15.24
C VAL A 405 -6.26 4.95 -14.32
N SER A 406 -6.29 3.94 -13.46
CA SER A 406 -5.17 3.59 -12.56
C SER A 406 -4.30 2.47 -13.14
N ASP A 407 -4.91 1.43 -13.70
CA ASP A 407 -4.20 0.25 -14.20
C ASP A 407 -3.83 0.40 -15.69
N PRO A 408 -2.54 0.20 -16.05
CA PRO A 408 -2.08 0.21 -17.43
C PRO A 408 -2.81 -0.78 -18.35
N MET A 409 -3.32 -1.89 -17.80
CA MET A 409 -4.06 -2.89 -18.57
C MET A 409 -5.47 -2.42 -18.94
N ASN A 410 -6.06 -1.51 -18.15
CA ASN A 410 -7.42 -1.00 -18.33
C ASN A 410 -7.48 0.35 -19.07
N ARG A 411 -6.41 0.73 -19.76
CA ARG A 411 -6.36 1.99 -20.53
C ARG A 411 -7.40 2.02 -21.65
N THR A 412 -8.00 3.19 -21.86
CA THR A 412 -9.03 3.38 -22.90
C THR A 412 -8.43 3.60 -24.29
N ASN A 413 -7.25 4.22 -24.38
CA ASN A 413 -6.53 4.42 -25.61
C ASN A 413 -5.28 3.53 -25.67
N ARG A 414 -5.33 2.48 -26.50
CA ARG A 414 -4.22 1.53 -26.68
C ARG A 414 -2.98 2.12 -27.36
N ASN A 415 -3.11 3.27 -28.02
CA ASN A 415 -2.01 3.92 -28.74
C ASN A 415 -1.09 4.75 -27.81
N ILE A 416 -1.50 5.00 -26.58
CA ILE A 416 -0.69 5.72 -25.59
C ILE A 416 -0.44 4.83 -24.38
N ARG A 417 0.72 5.01 -23.74
CA ARG A 417 0.99 4.39 -22.45
C ARG A 417 0.37 5.23 -21.34
N LEU A 418 -0.26 4.58 -20.39
CA LEU A 418 -0.72 5.24 -19.18
C LEU A 418 0.49 5.74 -18.39
N LYS A 419 0.54 7.05 -18.12
CA LYS A 419 1.66 7.65 -17.41
C LYS A 419 1.43 7.66 -15.91
N LEU A 420 2.36 7.09 -15.16
CA LEU A 420 2.52 7.32 -13.75
C LEU A 420 3.36 8.61 -13.60
N ASN A 421 2.73 9.67 -13.10
CA ASN A 421 3.38 10.96 -12.93
C ASN A 421 4.05 11.01 -11.56
N ALA A 422 5.34 11.29 -11.51
CA ALA A 422 6.03 11.68 -10.30
C ALA A 422 5.66 13.12 -9.93
N TYR A 423 5.84 13.47 -8.66
CA TYR A 423 5.77 14.86 -8.21
C TYR A 423 7.04 15.63 -8.56
N ASP A 424 7.02 16.96 -8.33
CA ASP A 424 8.17 17.81 -8.60
C ASP A 424 9.42 17.36 -7.84
N LYS A 425 10.57 17.75 -8.34
CA LYS A 425 11.84 17.46 -7.67
C LYS A 425 12.00 18.35 -6.44
N ALA A 426 12.69 17.83 -5.43
CA ALA A 426 13.06 18.59 -4.25
C ALA A 426 13.92 19.80 -4.61
N LYS A 427 13.72 20.93 -3.91
CA LYS A 427 14.41 22.22 -4.21
C LYS A 427 15.94 22.13 -4.29
N ASN A 428 16.53 21.20 -3.58
CA ASN A 428 17.98 21.08 -3.42
C ASN A 428 18.57 19.78 -4.00
N GLY A 429 17.86 19.09 -4.91
CA GLY A 429 18.34 17.81 -5.39
C GLY A 429 17.64 17.26 -6.63
N ASN A 430 18.18 16.13 -7.09
CA ASN A 430 17.62 15.36 -8.21
C ASN A 430 16.58 14.32 -7.77
N THR A 431 16.10 14.39 -6.52
CA THR A 431 15.16 13.44 -5.93
C THR A 431 13.71 13.87 -6.16
N ASN A 432 12.83 12.93 -6.47
CA ASN A 432 11.41 13.19 -6.58
C ASN A 432 10.78 13.33 -5.18
N LEU A 433 9.84 14.26 -5.03
CA LEU A 433 9.08 14.42 -3.79
C LEU A 433 8.09 13.27 -3.61
N VAL A 434 7.95 12.83 -2.37
CA VAL A 434 6.93 11.90 -1.90
C VAL A 434 6.21 12.55 -0.73
N TYR A 435 4.91 12.73 -0.85
CA TYR A 435 4.10 13.41 0.14
C TYR A 435 3.57 12.41 1.16
N GLY A 436 3.91 12.60 2.43
CA GLY A 436 3.57 11.65 3.47
C GLY A 436 2.99 12.28 4.73
N ALA A 437 2.45 11.42 5.57
CA ALA A 437 2.03 11.74 6.93
C ALA A 437 2.28 10.55 7.84
N LYS A 438 2.65 10.84 9.10
CA LYS A 438 2.67 9.87 10.17
C LYS A 438 1.35 9.93 10.92
N LEU A 439 0.80 8.78 11.22
CA LEU A 439 -0.48 8.61 11.89
C LEU A 439 -0.30 7.63 13.04
N GLU A 440 -0.58 8.07 14.26
CA GLU A 440 -0.71 7.19 15.41
C GLU A 440 -2.00 6.38 15.28
N THR A 441 -1.94 5.10 15.57
CA THR A 441 -3.05 4.18 15.40
C THR A 441 -3.00 3.01 16.37
N GLU A 442 -4.08 2.27 16.41
CA GLU A 442 -4.18 0.92 16.94
C GLU A 442 -4.65 -0.04 15.85
N GLY A 443 -4.34 -1.32 15.98
CA GLY A 443 -4.79 -2.31 15.00
C GLY A 443 -4.83 -3.72 15.57
N ILE A 444 -5.57 -4.60 14.90
CA ILE A 444 -5.72 -6.00 15.24
C ILE A 444 -4.88 -6.83 14.28
N LEU A 445 -3.96 -7.63 14.81
CA LEU A 445 -3.21 -8.64 14.07
C LEU A 445 -3.94 -9.97 14.17
N PHE A 446 -4.29 -10.55 13.03
CA PHE A 446 -4.80 -11.91 12.91
C PHE A 446 -3.72 -12.77 12.26
N GLU A 447 -3.26 -13.81 12.93
CA GLU A 447 -2.36 -14.82 12.39
C GLU A 447 -3.22 -16.00 11.89
N ILE A 448 -3.15 -16.29 10.59
CA ILE A 448 -3.94 -17.34 9.95
C ILE A 448 -3.13 -18.63 9.93
N ASP A 449 -3.80 -19.74 10.14
CA ASP A 449 -3.16 -21.06 10.20
C ASP A 449 -2.61 -21.47 8.82
N GLN A 450 -1.27 -21.45 8.73
CA GLN A 450 -0.55 -21.82 7.51
C GLN A 450 -0.78 -23.29 7.13
N VAL A 451 -0.91 -24.18 8.11
CA VAL A 451 -1.18 -25.61 7.86
C VAL A 451 -2.54 -25.76 7.18
N LYS A 452 -3.57 -25.13 7.75
CA LYS A 452 -4.92 -25.15 7.15
C LYS A 452 -4.95 -24.55 5.74
N ILE A 453 -4.12 -23.52 5.47
CA ILE A 453 -4.01 -22.95 4.10
C ILE A 453 -3.42 -23.99 3.15
N VAL A 454 -2.34 -24.70 3.53
CA VAL A 454 -1.72 -25.72 2.69
C VAL A 454 -2.70 -26.88 2.42
N GLU A 455 -3.41 -27.35 3.45
CA GLU A 455 -4.45 -28.38 3.32
C GLU A 455 -5.57 -27.94 2.38
N TRP A 456 -6.04 -26.69 2.51
CA TRP A 456 -7.06 -26.12 1.63
C TRP A 456 -6.59 -26.02 0.16
N LEU A 457 -5.32 -25.63 -0.07
CA LEU A 457 -4.75 -25.60 -1.42
C LEU A 457 -4.66 -27.02 -2.03
N LEU A 458 -4.32 -28.01 -1.23
CA LEU A 458 -4.29 -29.41 -1.66
C LEU A 458 -5.69 -29.93 -1.99
N GLU A 459 -6.66 -29.68 -1.10
CA GLU A 459 -8.05 -30.11 -1.28
C GLU A 459 -8.69 -29.54 -2.55
N ASN A 460 -8.26 -28.35 -2.95
CA ASN A 460 -8.68 -27.69 -4.19
C ASN A 460 -7.79 -28.00 -5.41
N GLU A 461 -6.88 -28.98 -5.30
CA GLU A 461 -5.97 -29.39 -6.37
C GLU A 461 -5.09 -28.23 -6.93
N ILE A 462 -4.88 -27.16 -6.13
CA ILE A 462 -4.00 -26.04 -6.48
C ILE A 462 -2.53 -26.47 -6.36
N ILE A 463 -2.24 -27.34 -5.40
CA ILE A 463 -0.94 -27.96 -5.22
C ILE A 463 -1.10 -29.49 -5.25
N LYS A 464 0.01 -30.20 -5.50
CA LYS A 464 0.05 -31.64 -5.49
C LYS A 464 0.58 -32.15 -4.16
N ALA A 465 0.19 -33.38 -3.79
CA ALA A 465 0.66 -34.00 -2.55
C ALA A 465 2.19 -34.10 -2.44
N GLU A 466 2.89 -34.30 -3.58
CA GLU A 466 4.34 -34.35 -3.62
C GLU A 466 5.04 -33.04 -3.30
N SER A 467 4.33 -31.92 -3.40
CA SER A 467 4.85 -30.57 -3.09
C SER A 467 4.47 -30.08 -1.70
N MET A 468 3.83 -30.91 -0.88
CA MET A 468 3.47 -30.53 0.49
C MET A 468 4.68 -30.48 1.42
N PRO A 469 4.71 -29.52 2.37
CA PRO A 469 5.66 -29.54 3.46
C PRO A 469 5.30 -30.64 4.48
N ASP A 470 6.21 -30.93 5.38
CA ASP A 470 5.87 -31.64 6.62
C ASP A 470 5.01 -30.72 7.49
N LEU A 471 3.72 -31.08 7.66
CA LEU A 471 2.75 -30.25 8.38
C LEU A 471 2.93 -30.25 9.90
N GLU A 472 3.67 -31.24 10.44
CA GLU A 472 4.00 -31.30 11.86
C GLU A 472 5.24 -30.44 12.19
N ASP A 473 6.06 -30.09 11.19
CA ASP A 473 7.22 -29.22 11.35
C ASP A 473 6.90 -27.78 10.92
N GLU A 474 6.78 -26.88 11.91
CA GLU A 474 6.51 -25.46 11.67
C GLU A 474 7.55 -24.81 10.74
N ILE A 475 8.82 -25.20 10.82
CA ILE A 475 9.89 -24.66 9.99
C ILE A 475 9.70 -25.10 8.53
N SER A 476 9.32 -26.37 8.31
CA SER A 476 9.00 -26.89 6.99
C SER A 476 7.85 -26.12 6.33
N VAL A 477 6.78 -25.84 7.08
CA VAL A 477 5.63 -25.07 6.61
C VAL A 477 6.05 -23.62 6.28
N LYS A 478 6.79 -22.96 7.16
CA LYS A 478 7.32 -21.58 6.90
C LYS A 478 8.20 -21.55 5.66
N LYS A 479 9.07 -22.54 5.48
CA LYS A 479 9.94 -22.63 4.30
C LYS A 479 9.12 -22.80 3.03
N TRP A 480 8.11 -23.65 3.05
CA TRP A 480 7.21 -23.84 1.93
C TRP A 480 6.53 -22.51 1.51
N PHE A 481 6.02 -21.73 2.48
CA PHE A 481 5.46 -20.41 2.21
C PHE A 481 6.47 -19.47 1.57
N ALA A 482 7.70 -19.41 2.08
CA ALA A 482 8.78 -18.58 1.56
C ALA A 482 9.20 -18.95 0.13
N GLU A 483 9.06 -20.21 -0.25
CA GLU A 483 9.40 -20.72 -1.59
C GLU A 483 8.25 -20.56 -2.59
N HIS A 484 6.99 -20.74 -2.17
CA HIS A 484 5.84 -20.82 -3.06
C HIS A 484 4.97 -19.56 -3.09
N VAL A 485 4.99 -18.74 -2.04
CA VAL A 485 4.21 -17.49 -1.99
C VAL A 485 5.08 -16.29 -2.38
N LYS A 486 4.84 -15.75 -3.57
CA LYS A 486 5.66 -14.68 -4.17
C LYS A 486 5.08 -13.30 -3.91
N GLY A 487 4.95 -12.89 -2.64
CA GLY A 487 4.41 -11.59 -2.26
C GLY A 487 5.12 -10.41 -2.92
N HIS A 488 6.43 -10.53 -3.19
CA HIS A 488 7.23 -9.50 -3.86
C HIS A 488 6.81 -9.21 -5.31
N SER A 489 6.11 -10.13 -5.97
CA SER A 489 5.62 -9.97 -7.34
C SER A 489 4.22 -9.33 -7.40
N ILE A 490 3.53 -9.20 -6.28
CA ILE A 490 2.19 -8.60 -6.25
C ILE A 490 2.28 -7.12 -6.54
N SER A 491 1.58 -6.71 -7.61
CA SER A 491 1.42 -5.29 -7.95
C SER A 491 0.37 -4.65 -7.02
N MET A 492 0.34 -3.32 -7.02
CA MET A 492 -0.68 -2.56 -6.32
C MET A 492 -2.12 -2.83 -6.81
N PHE A 493 -2.28 -3.50 -7.95
CA PHE A 493 -3.59 -3.90 -8.49
C PHE A 493 -3.95 -5.35 -8.15
N GLY A 494 -3.23 -5.99 -7.23
CA GLY A 494 -3.45 -7.38 -6.83
C GLY A 494 -3.14 -8.41 -7.92
N ASP A 495 -2.37 -8.01 -8.93
CA ASP A 495 -1.90 -8.94 -9.96
C ASP A 495 -0.63 -9.63 -9.49
N VAL A 496 -0.64 -10.93 -9.55
CA VAL A 496 0.40 -11.83 -9.03
C VAL A 496 1.31 -12.41 -10.12
N GLY A 497 1.32 -11.81 -11.31
CA GLY A 497 2.19 -12.26 -12.40
C GLY A 497 1.91 -13.68 -12.91
N GLY A 498 0.70 -14.22 -12.70
CA GLY A 498 0.30 -15.55 -13.14
C GLY A 498 0.69 -16.70 -12.18
N ASP A 499 1.26 -16.40 -11.02
CA ASP A 499 1.55 -17.42 -10.00
C ASP A 499 0.27 -17.88 -9.30
N VAL A 500 -0.09 -19.15 -9.49
CA VAL A 500 -1.38 -19.69 -9.05
C VAL A 500 -1.46 -19.77 -7.52
N VAL A 501 -0.44 -20.32 -6.86
CA VAL A 501 -0.41 -20.46 -5.40
C VAL A 501 -0.52 -19.10 -4.73
N THR A 502 0.30 -18.14 -5.16
CA THR A 502 0.25 -16.77 -4.64
C THR A 502 -1.12 -16.12 -4.86
N SER A 503 -1.76 -16.35 -6.02
CA SER A 503 -3.08 -15.81 -6.32
C SER A 503 -4.15 -16.33 -5.35
N TYR A 504 -4.12 -17.61 -5.01
CA TYR A 504 -5.09 -18.20 -4.09
C TYR A 504 -4.83 -17.75 -2.64
N VAL A 505 -3.58 -17.78 -2.17
CA VAL A 505 -3.24 -17.30 -0.82
C VAL A 505 -3.57 -15.81 -0.65
N TYR A 506 -3.21 -14.99 -1.64
CA TYR A 506 -3.53 -13.57 -1.63
C TYR A 506 -5.04 -13.33 -1.67
N GLY A 507 -5.77 -13.99 -2.57
CA GLY A 507 -7.22 -13.87 -2.67
C GLY A 507 -7.93 -14.29 -1.39
N LEU A 508 -7.46 -15.34 -0.73
CA LEU A 508 -7.97 -15.79 0.57
C LEU A 508 -7.76 -14.73 1.65
N LEU A 509 -6.51 -14.31 1.92
CA LEU A 509 -6.20 -13.35 2.97
C LEU A 509 -6.86 -11.99 2.74
N HIS A 510 -6.91 -11.53 1.49
CA HIS A 510 -7.57 -10.29 1.11
C HIS A 510 -9.09 -10.36 1.30
N SER A 511 -9.72 -11.49 0.96
CA SER A 511 -11.16 -11.70 1.17
C SER A 511 -11.51 -11.81 2.66
N MET A 512 -10.64 -12.45 3.46
CA MET A 512 -10.77 -12.49 4.92
C MET A 512 -10.66 -11.09 5.53
N SER A 513 -9.67 -10.31 5.13
CA SER A 513 -9.46 -8.97 5.69
C SER A 513 -10.65 -8.05 5.44
N HIS A 514 -11.25 -8.09 4.24
CA HIS A 514 -12.43 -7.30 3.94
C HIS A 514 -13.67 -7.76 4.72
N SER A 515 -13.84 -9.07 4.91
CA SER A 515 -14.87 -9.61 5.77
C SER A 515 -14.70 -9.12 7.21
N PHE A 516 -13.46 -9.16 7.73
CA PHE A 516 -13.13 -8.69 9.07
C PHE A 516 -13.36 -7.18 9.22
N ILE A 517 -12.90 -6.35 8.27
CA ILE A 517 -13.07 -4.89 8.28
C ILE A 517 -14.56 -4.51 8.40
N LYS A 518 -15.45 -5.18 7.66
CA LYS A 518 -16.89 -4.91 7.72
C LYS A 518 -17.45 -5.20 9.10
N THR A 519 -17.18 -6.40 9.61
CA THR A 519 -17.70 -6.83 10.93
C THR A 519 -17.08 -6.00 12.07
N ILE A 520 -15.78 -5.68 12.01
CA ILE A 520 -15.12 -4.79 12.97
C ILE A 520 -15.78 -3.41 12.94
N GLY A 521 -16.03 -2.86 11.76
CA GLY A 521 -16.69 -1.56 11.61
C GLY A 521 -18.06 -1.52 12.29
N GLU A 522 -18.85 -2.56 12.10
CA GLU A 522 -20.19 -2.66 12.73
C GLU A 522 -20.12 -2.77 14.25
N LEU A 523 -19.18 -3.54 14.80
CA LEU A 523 -19.07 -3.80 16.22
C LEU A 523 -18.32 -2.72 17.00
N SER A 524 -17.35 -2.07 16.38
CA SER A 524 -16.59 -0.98 17.00
C SER A 524 -17.26 0.39 16.86
N GLY A 525 -18.29 0.51 16.03
CA GLY A 525 -18.90 1.79 15.68
C GLY A 525 -18.05 2.66 14.75
N LEU A 526 -16.95 2.13 14.22
CA LEU A 526 -16.12 2.81 13.24
C LEU A 526 -16.70 2.64 11.83
N SER A 527 -16.62 3.68 11.02
CA SER A 527 -16.95 3.52 9.60
C SER A 527 -15.94 2.59 8.93
N SER A 528 -16.41 1.73 8.01
CA SER A 528 -15.51 0.91 7.17
C SER A 528 -14.50 1.75 6.38
N ASN A 529 -14.79 3.04 6.14
CA ASN A 529 -13.85 4.00 5.53
C ASN A 529 -12.72 4.42 6.47
N SER A 530 -12.84 4.13 7.76
CA SER A 530 -11.86 4.48 8.81
C SER A 530 -10.95 3.31 9.16
N LEU A 531 -11.17 2.16 8.55
CA LEU A 531 -10.35 0.95 8.72
C LEU A 531 -9.62 0.63 7.41
N THR A 532 -8.44 0.08 7.54
CA THR A 532 -7.64 -0.39 6.38
C THR A 532 -6.75 -1.57 6.80
N GLU A 533 -6.09 -2.17 5.82
CA GLU A 533 -5.37 -3.43 5.98
C GLU A 533 -3.91 -3.35 5.55
N ILE A 534 -3.09 -4.17 6.17
CA ILE A 534 -1.78 -4.59 5.65
C ILE A 534 -1.77 -6.13 5.65
N LEU A 535 -1.49 -6.72 4.51
CA LEU A 535 -1.38 -8.17 4.35
C LEU A 535 0.09 -8.59 4.44
N PHE A 536 0.37 -9.56 5.30
CA PHE A 536 1.66 -10.23 5.43
C PHE A 536 1.54 -11.65 4.90
N LEU A 537 1.69 -11.80 3.58
CA LEU A 537 1.55 -13.11 2.94
C LEU A 537 2.61 -14.10 3.40
N GLU A 538 3.80 -13.60 3.71
CA GLU A 538 4.96 -14.36 4.16
C GLU A 538 4.71 -15.09 5.49
N THR A 539 3.87 -14.51 6.34
CA THR A 539 3.50 -15.05 7.65
C THR A 539 2.03 -15.47 7.72
N ALA A 540 1.32 -15.42 6.58
CA ALA A 540 -0.13 -15.64 6.50
C ALA A 540 -0.89 -14.81 7.54
N SER A 541 -0.62 -13.50 7.63
CA SER A 541 -1.20 -12.64 8.66
C SER A 541 -1.87 -11.41 8.06
N ILE A 542 -2.88 -10.92 8.77
CA ILE A 542 -3.68 -9.75 8.40
C ILE A 542 -3.59 -8.74 9.53
N PHE A 543 -3.16 -7.52 9.24
CA PHE A 543 -3.20 -6.41 10.20
C PHE A 543 -4.25 -5.38 9.77
N ILE A 544 -5.30 -5.22 10.57
CA ILE A 544 -6.37 -4.25 10.34
C ILE A 544 -6.21 -3.12 11.34
N TYR A 545 -6.07 -1.89 10.85
CA TYR A 545 -5.83 -0.74 11.69
C TYR A 545 -6.77 0.43 11.39
N ALA A 546 -6.95 1.32 12.36
CA ALA A 546 -7.75 2.52 12.23
C ALA A 546 -6.96 3.60 11.50
N GLN A 547 -7.48 4.09 10.36
CA GLN A 547 -6.96 5.32 9.75
C GLN A 547 -7.41 6.51 10.60
N SER A 548 -6.49 7.17 11.28
CA SER A 548 -6.77 8.37 12.04
C SER A 548 -7.25 9.51 11.12
N SER A 549 -8.56 9.59 10.93
CA SER A 549 -9.19 10.87 10.59
C SER A 549 -9.50 11.60 11.89
N GLN A 550 -9.44 12.93 11.89
CA GLN A 550 -9.68 13.76 13.09
C GLN A 550 -10.85 13.24 13.93
N GLY A 551 -10.56 12.82 15.17
CA GLY A 551 -11.57 12.48 16.16
C GLY A 551 -11.87 11.00 16.37
N LEU A 552 -11.12 10.07 15.79
CA LEU A 552 -11.23 8.66 16.19
C LEU A 552 -10.52 8.48 17.53
N PRO A 553 -11.24 8.08 18.60
CA PRO A 553 -10.59 7.76 19.86
C PRO A 553 -9.77 6.47 19.67
N LEU A 554 -8.48 6.52 20.04
CA LEU A 554 -7.72 5.29 20.27
C LEU A 554 -8.41 4.52 21.39
N GLY A 555 -8.50 3.19 21.26
CA GLY A 555 -9.21 2.33 22.20
C GLY A 555 -10.51 1.72 21.65
N ALA A 556 -10.94 2.10 20.44
CA ALA A 556 -12.14 1.52 19.83
C ALA A 556 -11.94 0.07 19.41
N LEU A 557 -10.78 -0.27 18.84
CA LEU A 557 -10.46 -1.65 18.42
C LEU A 557 -10.13 -2.53 19.61
N SER A 558 -9.34 -2.03 20.58
CA SER A 558 -9.06 -2.77 21.81
C SER A 558 -10.34 -3.02 22.62
N GLY A 559 -11.19 -2.02 22.79
CA GLY A 559 -12.47 -2.18 23.46
C GLY A 559 -13.42 -3.18 22.75
N MET A 560 -13.46 -3.17 21.42
CA MET A 560 -14.23 -4.13 20.65
C MET A 560 -13.73 -5.56 20.87
N VAL A 561 -12.41 -5.77 20.83
CA VAL A 561 -11.81 -7.09 21.06
C VAL A 561 -12.05 -7.56 22.48
N GLU A 562 -11.89 -6.72 23.49
CA GLU A 562 -12.12 -7.07 24.89
C GLU A 562 -13.59 -7.46 25.20
N THR A 563 -14.54 -6.90 24.46
CA THR A 563 -15.97 -7.06 24.80
C THR A 563 -16.80 -7.84 23.78
N ASN A 564 -16.39 -7.88 22.50
CA ASN A 564 -17.19 -8.41 21.42
C ASN A 564 -16.45 -9.40 20.50
N TYR A 565 -15.28 -9.90 20.88
CA TYR A 565 -14.50 -10.76 19.98
C TYR A 565 -15.24 -12.07 19.63
N GLY A 566 -15.89 -12.73 20.59
CA GLY A 566 -16.70 -13.91 20.32
C GLY A 566 -17.88 -13.61 19.36
N LYS A 567 -18.53 -12.46 19.52
CA LYS A 567 -19.56 -11.99 18.61
C LYS A 567 -19.00 -11.69 17.22
N PHE A 568 -17.82 -11.04 17.14
CA PHE A 568 -17.12 -10.77 15.89
C PHE A 568 -16.88 -12.05 15.08
N LEU A 569 -16.35 -13.11 15.71
CA LEU A 569 -16.09 -14.37 15.03
C LEU A 569 -17.38 -15.00 14.45
N LYS A 570 -18.46 -15.08 15.27
CA LYS A 570 -19.74 -15.63 14.85
C LYS A 570 -20.38 -14.82 13.71
N GLN A 571 -20.38 -13.50 13.84
CA GLN A 571 -20.97 -12.58 12.87
C GLN A 571 -20.19 -12.60 11.55
N THR A 572 -18.85 -12.57 11.60
CA THR A 572 -18.00 -12.69 10.41
C THR A 572 -18.33 -13.93 9.58
N TYR A 573 -18.54 -15.09 10.23
CA TYR A 573 -18.88 -16.33 9.53
C TYR A 573 -20.26 -16.27 8.87
N VAL A 574 -21.24 -15.61 9.51
CA VAL A 574 -22.64 -15.62 9.04
C VAL A 574 -22.91 -14.56 7.97
N ASP A 575 -22.44 -13.33 8.18
CA ASP A 575 -22.91 -12.16 7.40
C ASP A 575 -22.46 -12.19 5.95
N ASN A 576 -21.30 -12.77 5.65
CA ASN A 576 -20.77 -12.81 4.29
C ASN A 576 -21.07 -14.11 3.52
N LYS A 577 -21.72 -15.09 4.17
CA LYS A 577 -22.06 -16.35 3.52
C LYS A 577 -23.03 -16.17 2.35
N ASN A 578 -24.04 -15.32 2.55
CA ASN A 578 -25.03 -15.00 1.53
C ASN A 578 -24.99 -13.51 1.18
N CYS A 579 -25.16 -13.17 -0.08
CA CYS A 579 -25.28 -11.79 -0.53
C CYS A 579 -26.73 -11.48 -0.89
N ILE A 580 -27.20 -10.28 -0.50
CA ILE A 580 -28.56 -9.84 -0.88
C ILE A 580 -28.79 -9.77 -2.39
N PHE A 581 -27.72 -9.76 -3.18
CA PHE A 581 -27.75 -9.77 -4.65
C PHE A 581 -27.52 -11.17 -5.25
N ASP A 582 -27.50 -12.24 -4.45
CA ASP A 582 -27.46 -13.60 -5.00
C ASP A 582 -28.78 -13.94 -5.71
N PRO A 583 -28.75 -14.65 -6.87
CA PRO A 583 -27.57 -15.28 -7.48
C PRO A 583 -26.69 -14.36 -8.33
N ILE A 584 -27.11 -13.13 -8.64
CA ILE A 584 -26.36 -12.23 -9.53
C ILE A 584 -24.94 -11.98 -9.04
N CYS A 585 -24.73 -11.92 -7.72
CA CYS A 585 -23.38 -11.73 -7.15
C CYS A 585 -22.57 -13.02 -7.19
N SER A 586 -23.16 -14.17 -6.87
CA SER A 586 -22.48 -15.47 -6.89
C SER A 586 -22.14 -15.94 -8.30
N ASP A 587 -22.94 -15.56 -9.32
CA ASP A 587 -22.68 -15.91 -10.72
C ASP A 587 -21.54 -15.08 -11.36
N ARG A 588 -21.05 -14.04 -10.67
CA ARG A 588 -19.88 -13.31 -11.13
C ARG A 588 -18.61 -14.12 -10.88
N GLN A 589 -17.67 -14.04 -11.79
CA GLN A 589 -16.37 -14.71 -11.68
C GLN A 589 -15.68 -14.45 -10.33
N ASP A 590 -15.79 -13.23 -9.80
CA ASP A 590 -15.17 -12.83 -8.52
C ASP A 590 -16.06 -13.08 -7.31
N THR A 591 -17.33 -13.45 -7.47
CA THR A 591 -18.29 -13.66 -6.38
C THR A 591 -18.28 -12.55 -5.32
N SER A 592 -18.13 -11.31 -5.75
CA SER A 592 -17.99 -10.13 -4.88
C SER A 592 -18.78 -8.92 -5.38
N CYS A 593 -19.30 -8.12 -4.44
CA CYS A 593 -19.93 -6.84 -4.74
C CYS A 593 -19.89 -5.92 -3.51
N SER A 594 -20.33 -4.66 -3.69
CA SER A 594 -20.35 -3.66 -2.60
C SER A 594 -21.27 -4.02 -1.43
N ALA A 595 -22.25 -4.89 -1.63
CA ALA A 595 -23.13 -5.35 -0.55
C ALA A 595 -22.46 -6.44 0.32
N CYS A 596 -21.57 -7.27 -0.25
CA CYS A 596 -20.87 -8.31 0.51
C CYS A 596 -19.48 -7.87 0.98
N ILE A 597 -18.40 -8.10 0.23
CA ILE A 597 -17.03 -7.93 0.72
C ILE A 597 -16.23 -6.78 0.09
N VAL A 598 -16.75 -6.10 -0.93
CA VAL A 598 -16.08 -4.92 -1.50
C VAL A 598 -16.18 -3.75 -0.51
N ILE A 599 -15.05 -3.11 -0.22
CA ILE A 599 -14.94 -1.92 0.62
C ILE A 599 -14.51 -0.70 -0.21
N PRO A 600 -14.64 0.53 0.32
CA PRO A 600 -14.18 1.73 -0.40
C PRO A 600 -12.69 1.68 -0.75
N GLU A 601 -12.31 2.20 -1.92
CA GLU A 601 -10.92 2.22 -2.41
C GLU A 601 -9.94 2.92 -1.45
N VAL A 602 -10.42 3.78 -0.57
CA VAL A 602 -9.58 4.45 0.45
C VAL A 602 -9.20 3.51 1.60
N SER A 603 -9.91 2.41 1.76
CA SER A 603 -9.70 1.40 2.81
C SER A 603 -8.96 0.16 2.30
N CYS A 604 -8.95 -0.07 0.98
CA CYS A 604 -8.23 -1.17 0.36
C CYS A 604 -7.02 -0.67 -0.42
N GLY A 605 -5.82 -1.10 -0.02
CA GLY A 605 -4.57 -0.76 -0.70
C GLY A 605 -4.39 -1.40 -2.09
N TYR A 606 -5.31 -2.29 -2.52
CA TYR A 606 -5.18 -3.13 -3.72
C TYR A 606 -6.38 -2.99 -4.67
N PHE A 607 -7.13 -1.89 -4.61
CA PHE A 607 -8.26 -1.58 -5.50
C PHE A 607 -9.35 -2.65 -5.55
N ASN A 608 -9.57 -3.38 -4.46
CA ASN A 608 -10.48 -4.53 -4.38
C ASN A 608 -10.22 -5.64 -5.43
N SER A 609 -8.96 -5.79 -5.86
CA SER A 609 -8.59 -6.80 -6.85
C SER A 609 -8.43 -8.17 -6.21
N THR A 610 -8.66 -9.24 -6.97
CA THR A 610 -8.51 -10.63 -6.52
C THR A 610 -9.27 -10.91 -5.21
N LEU A 611 -10.50 -10.43 -5.16
CA LEU A 611 -11.38 -10.49 -4.00
C LEU A 611 -12.57 -11.38 -4.32
N GLY A 612 -12.95 -12.31 -3.43
CA GLY A 612 -14.10 -13.16 -3.69
C GLY A 612 -14.58 -13.97 -2.50
N ARG A 613 -15.91 -14.01 -2.26
CA ARG A 613 -16.50 -14.90 -1.27
C ARG A 613 -16.22 -16.39 -1.55
N LYS A 614 -15.92 -16.73 -2.80
CA LYS A 614 -15.54 -18.09 -3.23
C LYS A 614 -14.30 -18.64 -2.52
N TYR A 615 -13.42 -17.78 -2.03
CA TYR A 615 -12.26 -18.22 -1.23
C TYR A 615 -12.65 -18.62 0.19
N LEU A 616 -13.75 -18.03 0.72
CA LEU A 616 -14.22 -18.20 2.08
C LEU A 616 -15.28 -19.31 2.19
N TYR A 617 -16.21 -19.35 1.25
CA TYR A 617 -17.33 -20.28 1.23
C TYR A 617 -17.42 -21.03 -0.09
N THR A 618 -17.88 -22.26 -0.05
CA THR A 618 -18.19 -23.05 -1.25
C THR A 618 -19.40 -22.41 -1.96
N ILE A 619 -19.12 -21.77 -3.09
CA ILE A 619 -20.13 -21.18 -3.98
C ILE A 619 -20.03 -21.90 -5.31
N GLU A 620 -20.90 -22.90 -5.52
CA GLU A 620 -20.92 -23.68 -6.74
C GLU A 620 -21.59 -22.91 -7.88
N THR A 621 -20.85 -22.70 -8.95
CA THR A 621 -21.36 -22.15 -10.21
C THR A 621 -20.82 -23.00 -11.38
N GLU A 622 -21.24 -22.73 -12.63
CA GLU A 622 -20.70 -23.42 -13.79
C GLU A 622 -19.17 -23.23 -13.92
N GLU A 623 -18.65 -22.08 -13.49
CA GLU A 623 -17.22 -21.71 -13.60
C GLU A 623 -16.42 -21.92 -12.31
N ASN A 624 -17.08 -21.99 -11.15
CA ASN A 624 -16.42 -22.08 -9.84
C ASN A 624 -16.78 -23.37 -9.13
N LYS A 625 -15.77 -24.19 -8.81
CA LYS A 625 -15.87 -25.42 -8.02
C LYS A 625 -14.98 -25.39 -6.77
N LEU A 626 -14.51 -24.20 -6.39
CA LEU A 626 -13.62 -24.05 -5.25
C LEU A 626 -14.36 -24.37 -3.96
N LYS A 627 -13.76 -25.22 -3.13
CA LYS A 627 -14.22 -25.47 -1.76
C LYS A 627 -13.75 -24.30 -0.88
N GLY A 628 -14.67 -23.73 -0.13
CA GLY A 628 -14.39 -22.56 0.72
C GLY A 628 -13.50 -22.91 1.91
N PHE A 629 -12.61 -21.98 2.29
CA PHE A 629 -11.69 -22.15 3.41
C PHE A 629 -12.39 -22.27 4.77
N TRP A 630 -13.58 -21.70 4.93
CA TRP A 630 -14.41 -21.74 6.14
C TRP A 630 -15.43 -22.87 6.16
N ASP A 631 -15.60 -23.58 5.06
CA ASP A 631 -16.47 -24.75 5.03
C ASP A 631 -15.76 -25.98 5.61
N LYS A 632 -16.57 -26.86 6.23
CA LYS A 632 -16.05 -28.10 6.85
C LYS A 632 -15.96 -29.21 5.82
#